data_348f463139bdd28f3f24a0d77c4df829
#
_entry.id   348f463139bdd28f3f24a0d77c4df829
#
_cell.length_a   1.000
_cell.length_b   1.000
_cell.length_c   1.000
_cell.angle_alpha   90.00
_cell.angle_beta   90.00
_cell.angle_gamma   90.00
#
_symmetry.space_group_name_H-M   'P 1'
#
loop_
_entity.id
_entity.type
_entity.pdbx_description
1 polymer ?
#
loop_
_entity_poly.entity_id
_entity_poly.type
_entity_poly.pdbx_seq_one_letter_code
_entity_poly.pdbx_strand_id
1 'polypeptide(L)'
;MISSRLSRIEESATLKLTKVAEDLKAKGVKVYNFGIGEPDFTTPETIIDSAFEWARRGKTHYTPSNGIRELREAIAAKLLKKNQIHTTADNVLVSPTKFAIYLSLYVILEEGDGVILPDPYYSSYKDIIKLAGGKVLDAPMNPDYSLNFDLMQKMVSPRTKAIIFNNPSNPTGRVYTKKEIKDLVDFAIKNNLTIISDEIYEDLIYEGSMYSPGSIEEAADRVITINGFSKSYAMTGWRIGYLNAVPEITKAAAKVLGQTITCVSSISQYGALQALRDEKDPVTFREKFRKRRDLVMKLFSEIDGYRTVKPEGAFYAFPQYPSKMNSVEYSAGLLEKYQVIVTPGTAFGERGELHFRFSYAASEEEIKEGISRIAKYDREI
;
A
#
# COMPACT_ATOMS: atom_id res chain seq x y z
N MET A 1 -27.87 8.96 -16.94
CA MET A 1 -28.12 8.57 -15.53
C MET A 1 -26.92 7.82 -14.99
N ILE A 2 -26.41 8.23 -13.84
CA ILE A 2 -25.25 7.61 -13.17
C ILE A 2 -25.78 6.63 -12.09
N SER A 3 -25.16 5.45 -11.96
CA SER A 3 -25.58 4.47 -10.94
C SER A 3 -25.37 5.01 -9.53
N SER A 4 -26.35 4.73 -8.63
CA SER A 4 -26.26 5.09 -7.19
C SER A 4 -25.08 4.41 -6.47
N ARG A 5 -24.50 3.37 -7.05
CA ARG A 5 -23.26 2.75 -6.50
C ARG A 5 -22.12 3.74 -6.39
N LEU A 6 -22.04 4.72 -7.30
CA LEU A 6 -20.95 5.71 -7.30
C LEU A 6 -21.05 6.73 -6.17
N SER A 7 -22.22 6.92 -5.56
CA SER A 7 -22.34 7.76 -4.36
C SER A 7 -21.75 7.12 -3.09
N ARG A 8 -21.39 5.83 -3.15
CA ARG A 8 -20.77 5.11 -2.03
C ARG A 8 -19.27 5.34 -1.92
N ILE A 9 -18.63 5.84 -2.99
CA ILE A 9 -17.17 6.01 -3.08
C ILE A 9 -16.81 7.47 -3.27
N GLU A 10 -15.60 7.80 -2.82
CA GLU A 10 -15.01 9.13 -2.99
C GLU A 10 -13.91 9.11 -4.04
N GLU A 11 -13.65 10.27 -4.63
CA GLU A 11 -12.48 10.42 -5.49
C GLU A 11 -11.19 10.33 -4.66
N SER A 12 -10.21 9.57 -5.15
CA SER A 12 -8.95 9.38 -4.44
C SER A 12 -8.27 10.71 -4.07
N ALA A 13 -8.04 10.95 -2.78
CA ALA A 13 -7.34 12.13 -2.29
C ALA A 13 -5.95 12.30 -2.94
N THR A 14 -5.24 11.20 -3.16
CA THR A 14 -3.92 11.21 -3.82
C THR A 14 -4.02 11.68 -5.28
N LEU A 15 -5.06 11.24 -6.04
CA LEU A 15 -5.26 11.67 -7.43
C LEU A 15 -5.64 13.14 -7.53
N LYS A 16 -6.47 13.65 -6.60
CA LYS A 16 -6.78 15.09 -6.52
C LYS A 16 -5.53 15.91 -6.32
N LEU A 17 -4.65 15.51 -5.40
CA LEU A 17 -3.40 16.21 -5.13
C LEU A 17 -2.45 16.17 -6.32
N THR A 18 -2.36 15.04 -7.06
CA THR A 18 -1.56 14.93 -8.28
C THR A 18 -2.02 15.95 -9.31
N LYS A 19 -3.32 16.02 -9.55
CA LYS A 19 -3.89 16.99 -10.51
C LYS A 19 -3.58 18.43 -10.11
N VAL A 20 -3.75 18.78 -8.84
CA VAL A 20 -3.40 20.13 -8.35
C VAL A 20 -1.92 20.44 -8.56
N ALA A 21 -1.03 19.48 -8.28
CA ALA A 21 0.40 19.64 -8.51
C ALA A 21 0.73 19.88 -9.99
N GLU A 22 0.10 19.11 -10.90
CA GLU A 22 0.27 19.28 -12.35
C GLU A 22 -0.24 20.65 -12.83
N ASP A 23 -1.41 21.08 -12.37
CA ASP A 23 -1.99 22.39 -12.72
C ASP A 23 -1.10 23.56 -12.26
N LEU A 24 -0.52 23.48 -11.07
CA LEU A 24 0.41 24.48 -10.55
C LEU A 24 1.74 24.47 -11.32
N LYS A 25 2.27 23.30 -11.62
CA LYS A 25 3.48 23.15 -12.43
C LYS A 25 3.30 23.72 -13.84
N ALA A 26 2.14 23.49 -14.46
CA ALA A 26 1.80 24.07 -15.77
C ALA A 26 1.76 25.61 -15.76
N LYS A 27 1.46 26.22 -14.59
CA LYS A 27 1.52 27.67 -14.35
C LYS A 27 2.91 28.18 -13.98
N GLY A 28 3.95 27.33 -14.03
CA GLY A 28 5.32 27.71 -13.66
C GLY A 28 5.58 27.79 -12.15
N VAL A 29 4.65 27.35 -11.30
CA VAL A 29 4.81 27.34 -9.85
C VAL A 29 5.60 26.11 -9.42
N LYS A 30 6.73 26.31 -8.71
CA LYS A 30 7.48 25.20 -8.10
C LYS A 30 6.75 24.69 -6.88
N VAL A 31 6.34 23.42 -6.91
CA VAL A 31 5.63 22.73 -5.84
C VAL A 31 6.51 21.63 -5.23
N TYR A 32 6.51 21.53 -3.91
CA TYR A 32 7.16 20.45 -3.15
C TYR A 32 6.12 19.41 -2.80
N ASN A 33 6.12 18.29 -3.52
CA ASN A 33 5.04 17.31 -3.44
C ASN A 33 5.44 16.06 -2.65
N PHE A 34 4.96 15.97 -1.40
CA PHE A 34 5.12 14.83 -0.50
C PHE A 34 3.80 14.06 -0.31
N GLY A 35 2.79 14.35 -1.13
CA GLY A 35 1.50 13.66 -1.12
C GLY A 35 1.47 12.39 -1.97
N ILE A 36 2.40 12.21 -2.91
CA ILE A 36 2.43 11.06 -3.82
C ILE A 36 3.10 9.86 -3.15
N GLY A 37 2.49 8.69 -3.29
CA GLY A 37 3.01 7.44 -2.76
C GLY A 37 3.69 6.57 -3.81
N GLU A 38 4.72 7.09 -4.50
CA GLU A 38 5.54 6.30 -5.43
C GLU A 38 7.03 6.59 -5.26
N PRO A 39 7.90 5.59 -5.51
CA PRO A 39 9.34 5.82 -5.54
C PRO A 39 9.71 6.85 -6.61
N ASP A 40 10.65 7.74 -6.29
CA ASP A 40 11.23 8.73 -7.21
C ASP A 40 12.34 8.14 -8.09
N PHE A 41 12.62 6.85 -7.95
CA PHE A 41 13.57 6.12 -8.78
C PHE A 41 12.94 5.69 -10.10
N THR A 42 13.77 5.57 -11.14
CA THR A 42 13.39 4.89 -12.38
C THR A 42 13.46 3.38 -12.17
N THR A 43 12.58 2.64 -12.84
CA THR A 43 12.69 1.18 -12.94
C THR A 43 14.10 0.78 -13.40
N PRO A 44 14.75 -0.22 -12.78
CA PRO A 44 16.08 -0.68 -13.20
C PRO A 44 16.16 -1.02 -14.70
N GLU A 45 17.25 -0.60 -15.35
CA GLU A 45 17.44 -0.74 -16.79
C GLU A 45 17.38 -2.21 -17.25
N THR A 46 17.93 -3.13 -16.45
CA THR A 46 17.86 -4.57 -16.72
C THR A 46 16.43 -5.10 -16.84
N ILE A 47 15.49 -4.53 -16.07
CA ILE A 47 14.07 -4.87 -16.13
C ILE A 47 13.44 -4.29 -17.39
N ILE A 48 13.75 -3.03 -17.70
CA ILE A 48 13.26 -2.34 -18.90
C ILE A 48 13.71 -3.09 -20.15
N ASP A 49 15.00 -3.37 -20.27
CA ASP A 49 15.60 -4.06 -21.43
C ASP A 49 15.01 -5.45 -21.63
N SER A 50 14.89 -6.23 -20.54
CA SER A 50 14.29 -7.55 -20.60
C SER A 50 12.85 -7.51 -21.12
N ALA A 51 12.03 -6.58 -20.62
CA ALA A 51 10.65 -6.44 -21.05
C ALA A 51 10.54 -6.10 -22.54
N PHE A 52 11.35 -5.16 -23.03
CA PHE A 52 11.38 -4.78 -24.46
C PHE A 52 11.99 -5.86 -25.35
N GLU A 53 12.97 -6.60 -24.87
CA GLU A 53 13.51 -7.76 -25.62
C GLU A 53 12.42 -8.81 -25.85
N TRP A 54 11.66 -9.17 -24.83
CA TRP A 54 10.53 -10.10 -24.97
C TRP A 54 9.46 -9.57 -25.93
N ALA A 55 9.18 -8.26 -25.89
CA ALA A 55 8.26 -7.64 -26.85
C ALA A 55 8.78 -7.78 -28.29
N ARG A 56 10.08 -7.52 -28.55
CA ARG A 56 10.70 -7.71 -29.88
C ARG A 56 10.68 -9.17 -30.33
N ARG A 57 10.69 -10.13 -29.41
CA ARG A 57 10.52 -11.56 -29.69
C ARG A 57 9.06 -11.98 -29.92
N GLY A 58 8.13 -11.03 -30.06
CA GLY A 58 6.73 -11.27 -30.36
C GLY A 58 5.85 -11.65 -29.16
N LYS A 59 6.32 -11.45 -27.92
CA LYS A 59 5.52 -11.70 -26.71
C LYS A 59 4.57 -10.52 -26.41
N THR A 60 3.73 -10.17 -27.37
CA THR A 60 2.80 -9.03 -27.33
C THR A 60 1.33 -9.45 -27.41
N HIS A 61 1.06 -10.73 -27.31
CA HIS A 61 -0.28 -11.30 -27.38
C HIS A 61 -0.88 -11.55 -25.98
N TYR A 62 -2.16 -11.89 -25.94
CA TYR A 62 -2.83 -12.30 -24.71
C TYR A 62 -2.09 -13.45 -24.01
N THR A 63 -2.06 -13.38 -22.70
CA THR A 63 -1.55 -14.43 -21.82
C THR A 63 -2.72 -15.11 -21.09
N PRO A 64 -2.51 -16.23 -20.42
CA PRO A 64 -3.51 -16.77 -19.51
C PRO A 64 -3.95 -15.72 -18.48
N SER A 65 -5.23 -15.70 -18.12
CA SER A 65 -5.80 -14.70 -17.19
C SER A 65 -5.10 -14.68 -15.83
N ASN A 66 -4.61 -15.84 -15.37
CA ASN A 66 -3.84 -15.92 -14.12
C ASN A 66 -2.37 -15.54 -14.25
N GLY A 67 -1.90 -15.16 -15.45
CA GLY A 67 -0.52 -14.78 -15.74
C GLY A 67 0.31 -15.91 -16.35
N ILE A 68 1.46 -15.54 -16.95
CA ILE A 68 2.38 -16.52 -17.55
C ILE A 68 2.90 -17.49 -16.47
N ARG A 69 3.07 -18.75 -16.86
CA ARG A 69 3.43 -19.81 -15.91
C ARG A 69 4.79 -19.56 -15.26
N GLU A 70 5.76 -19.12 -16.04
CA GLU A 70 7.11 -18.82 -15.57
C GLU A 70 7.14 -17.74 -14.47
N LEU A 71 6.30 -16.72 -14.60
CA LEU A 71 6.19 -15.67 -13.57
C LEU A 71 5.52 -16.22 -12.30
N ARG A 72 4.46 -17.00 -12.44
CA ARG A 72 3.77 -17.59 -11.29
C ARG A 72 4.67 -18.56 -10.52
N GLU A 73 5.46 -19.39 -11.23
CA GLU A 73 6.46 -20.26 -10.63
C GLU A 73 7.56 -19.48 -9.91
N ALA A 74 8.05 -18.39 -10.52
CA ALA A 74 9.04 -17.52 -9.91
C ALA A 74 8.50 -16.79 -8.66
N ILE A 75 7.24 -16.35 -8.68
CA ILE A 75 6.56 -15.76 -7.52
C ILE A 75 6.43 -16.81 -6.40
N ALA A 76 5.99 -18.03 -6.70
CA ALA A 76 5.88 -19.09 -5.70
C ALA A 76 7.25 -19.42 -5.06
N ALA A 77 8.31 -19.49 -5.86
CA ALA A 77 9.67 -19.70 -5.35
C ALA A 77 10.15 -18.55 -4.46
N LYS A 78 9.83 -17.28 -4.83
CA LYS A 78 10.12 -16.09 -4.02
C LYS A 78 9.34 -16.14 -2.69
N LEU A 79 8.07 -16.48 -2.71
CA LEU A 79 7.23 -16.57 -1.51
C LEU A 79 7.76 -17.62 -0.54
N LEU A 80 8.20 -18.78 -1.05
CA LEU A 80 8.85 -19.79 -0.21
C LEU A 80 10.18 -19.28 0.36
N LYS A 81 11.07 -18.76 -0.50
CA LYS A 81 12.44 -18.35 -0.10
C LYS A 81 12.43 -17.18 0.89
N LYS A 82 11.59 -16.18 0.63
CA LYS A 82 11.64 -14.89 1.35
C LYS A 82 10.58 -14.75 2.44
N ASN A 83 9.35 -15.19 2.15
CA ASN A 83 8.22 -15.03 3.06
C ASN A 83 7.91 -16.30 3.86
N GLN A 84 8.59 -17.41 3.59
CA GLN A 84 8.34 -18.74 4.22
C GLN A 84 6.90 -19.23 3.99
N ILE A 85 6.30 -18.83 2.86
CA ILE A 85 4.96 -19.26 2.45
C ILE A 85 5.09 -20.49 1.54
N HIS A 86 4.59 -21.64 1.99
CA HIS A 86 4.52 -22.84 1.20
C HIS A 86 3.38 -22.76 0.20
N THR A 87 3.72 -22.60 -1.08
CA THR A 87 2.75 -22.35 -2.14
C THR A 87 3.22 -22.90 -3.49
N THR A 88 2.34 -22.90 -4.48
CA THR A 88 2.61 -23.31 -5.86
C THR A 88 2.14 -22.27 -6.86
N ALA A 89 2.50 -22.42 -8.13
CA ALA A 89 2.03 -21.53 -9.20
C ALA A 89 0.50 -21.48 -9.33
N ASP A 90 -0.21 -22.52 -8.91
CA ASP A 90 -1.68 -22.57 -8.98
C ASP A 90 -2.37 -21.75 -7.89
N ASN A 91 -1.63 -21.35 -6.87
CA ASN A 91 -2.06 -20.44 -5.82
C ASN A 91 -1.81 -18.97 -6.17
N VAL A 92 -1.13 -18.69 -7.29
CA VAL A 92 -0.72 -17.33 -7.68
C VAL A 92 -1.57 -16.80 -8.82
N LEU A 93 -2.12 -15.60 -8.64
CA LEU A 93 -2.78 -14.81 -9.68
C LEU A 93 -2.02 -13.51 -9.91
N VAL A 94 -1.53 -13.30 -11.12
CA VAL A 94 -0.89 -12.03 -11.54
C VAL A 94 -1.97 -10.99 -11.79
N SER A 95 -1.88 -9.86 -11.10
CA SER A 95 -2.85 -8.75 -11.16
C SER A 95 -2.19 -7.45 -10.70
N PRO A 96 -2.61 -6.26 -11.16
CA PRO A 96 -2.24 -5.03 -10.48
C PRO A 96 -2.59 -5.10 -8.99
N THR A 97 -1.67 -4.73 -8.09
CA THR A 97 -1.82 -4.90 -6.63
C THR A 97 -3.15 -4.37 -6.09
N LYS A 98 -3.53 -3.14 -6.46
CA LYS A 98 -4.81 -2.55 -6.04
C LYS A 98 -6.01 -3.36 -6.54
N PHE A 99 -5.93 -3.92 -7.75
CA PHE A 99 -6.99 -4.74 -8.31
C PHE A 99 -7.03 -6.14 -7.66
N ALA A 100 -5.86 -6.67 -7.23
CA ALA A 100 -5.79 -7.91 -6.45
C ALA A 100 -6.54 -7.77 -5.11
N ILE A 101 -6.47 -6.61 -4.44
CA ILE A 101 -7.26 -6.32 -3.22
C ILE A 101 -8.75 -6.35 -3.54
N TYR A 102 -9.17 -5.70 -4.63
CA TYR A 102 -10.57 -5.71 -5.07
C TYR A 102 -11.05 -7.13 -5.38
N LEU A 103 -10.27 -7.90 -6.16
CA LEU A 103 -10.59 -9.28 -6.50
C LEU A 103 -10.73 -10.16 -5.26
N SER A 104 -9.83 -10.01 -4.29
CA SER A 104 -9.88 -10.74 -3.03
C SER A 104 -11.18 -10.49 -2.28
N LEU A 105 -11.56 -9.23 -2.14
CA LEU A 105 -12.82 -8.85 -1.48
C LEU A 105 -14.04 -9.30 -2.28
N TYR A 106 -14.01 -9.10 -3.61
CA TYR A 106 -15.15 -9.43 -4.47
C TYR A 106 -15.51 -10.92 -4.46
N VAL A 107 -14.52 -11.80 -4.26
CA VAL A 107 -14.76 -13.26 -4.27
C VAL A 107 -15.11 -13.85 -2.90
N ILE A 108 -14.88 -13.10 -1.80
CA ILE A 108 -15.15 -13.59 -0.44
C ILE A 108 -16.34 -12.90 0.26
N LEU A 109 -16.79 -11.75 -0.27
CA LEU A 109 -17.88 -10.96 0.36
C LEU A 109 -19.19 -11.12 -0.37
N GLU A 110 -20.26 -11.19 0.41
CA GLU A 110 -21.62 -10.91 -0.02
C GLU A 110 -21.99 -9.44 0.29
N GLU A 111 -23.04 -8.93 -0.35
CA GLU A 111 -23.50 -7.53 -0.13
C GLU A 111 -23.77 -7.27 1.35
N GLY A 112 -23.09 -6.29 1.91
CA GLY A 112 -23.19 -5.85 3.30
C GLY A 112 -22.37 -6.63 4.32
N ASP A 113 -21.47 -7.53 3.89
CA ASP A 113 -20.51 -8.17 4.79
C ASP A 113 -19.48 -7.18 5.31
N GLY A 114 -19.07 -7.36 6.56
CA GLY A 114 -18.15 -6.47 7.26
C GLY A 114 -16.68 -6.82 7.01
N VAL A 115 -15.86 -5.80 6.83
CA VAL A 115 -14.39 -5.92 6.74
C VAL A 115 -13.77 -5.03 7.82
N ILE A 116 -13.02 -5.62 8.75
CA ILE A 116 -12.28 -4.87 9.76
C ILE A 116 -11.10 -4.18 9.09
N LEU A 117 -10.97 -2.88 9.36
CA LEU A 117 -9.94 -2.03 8.79
C LEU A 117 -9.26 -1.25 9.93
N PRO A 118 -8.02 -1.66 10.34
CA PRO A 118 -7.26 -0.95 11.38
C PRO A 118 -6.97 0.50 10.95
N ASP A 119 -7.45 1.48 11.73
CA ASP A 119 -7.37 2.93 11.46
C ASP A 119 -6.21 3.55 12.26
N PRO A 120 -5.22 4.21 11.56
CA PRO A 120 -5.22 4.63 10.15
C PRO A 120 -4.79 3.57 9.13
N TYR A 121 -5.34 3.64 7.91
CA TYR A 121 -5.16 2.69 6.82
C TYR A 121 -4.90 3.37 5.46
N TYR A 122 -4.43 2.62 4.46
CA TYR A 122 -4.29 3.15 3.10
C TYR A 122 -5.64 3.61 2.52
N SER A 123 -5.70 4.85 2.10
CA SER A 123 -6.92 5.59 1.72
C SER A 123 -7.87 4.87 0.74
N SER A 124 -7.34 4.00 -0.12
CA SER A 124 -8.18 3.29 -1.09
C SER A 124 -8.92 2.09 -0.53
N TYR A 125 -8.54 1.56 0.64
CA TYR A 125 -9.17 0.33 1.15
C TYR A 125 -10.66 0.51 1.41
N LYS A 126 -11.06 1.63 2.05
CA LYS A 126 -12.49 1.91 2.35
C LYS A 126 -13.35 1.87 1.10
N ASP A 127 -12.87 2.46 0.02
CA ASP A 127 -13.64 2.55 -1.22
C ASP A 127 -13.62 1.23 -2.00
N ILE A 128 -12.52 0.47 -1.95
CA ILE A 128 -12.44 -0.87 -2.54
C ILE A 128 -13.40 -1.83 -1.82
N ILE A 129 -13.51 -1.77 -0.49
CA ILE A 129 -14.48 -2.56 0.29
C ILE A 129 -15.90 -2.24 -0.17
N LYS A 130 -16.25 -0.94 -0.26
CA LYS A 130 -17.57 -0.49 -0.71
C LYS A 130 -17.88 -0.91 -2.16
N LEU A 131 -16.89 -0.85 -3.05
CA LEU A 131 -17.01 -1.32 -4.44
C LEU A 131 -17.25 -2.82 -4.53
N ALA A 132 -16.67 -3.60 -3.62
CA ALA A 132 -16.89 -5.04 -3.52
C ALA A 132 -18.22 -5.42 -2.80
N GLY A 133 -19.04 -4.44 -2.41
CA GLY A 133 -20.31 -4.65 -1.71
C GLY A 133 -20.19 -4.76 -0.18
N GLY A 134 -18.98 -4.62 0.36
CA GLY A 134 -18.72 -4.74 1.79
C GLY A 134 -19.00 -3.46 2.58
N LYS A 135 -19.04 -3.61 3.91
CA LYS A 135 -19.09 -2.53 4.91
C LYS A 135 -17.75 -2.40 5.60
N VAL A 136 -17.28 -1.16 5.73
CA VAL A 136 -16.07 -0.86 6.50
C VAL A 136 -16.38 -0.89 7.98
N LEU A 137 -15.56 -1.60 8.75
CA LEU A 137 -15.58 -1.64 10.19
C LEU A 137 -14.26 -1.01 10.68
N ASP A 138 -14.28 0.30 10.89
CA ASP A 138 -13.09 1.07 11.28
C ASP A 138 -12.68 0.72 12.71
N ALA A 139 -11.49 0.11 12.85
CA ALA A 139 -10.94 -0.36 14.11
C ALA A 139 -9.79 0.56 14.56
N PRO A 140 -10.00 1.47 15.53
CA PRO A 140 -8.93 2.32 16.02
C PRO A 140 -7.73 1.53 16.52
N MET A 141 -6.53 1.87 16.04
CA MET A 141 -5.27 1.34 16.56
C MET A 141 -4.89 2.00 17.90
N ASN A 142 -3.92 1.42 18.59
CA ASN A 142 -3.27 2.04 19.74
C ASN A 142 -2.43 3.26 19.29
N PRO A 143 -2.02 4.16 20.22
CA PRO A 143 -1.25 5.35 19.89
C PRO A 143 0.12 5.08 19.21
N ASP A 144 0.67 3.88 19.40
CA ASP A 144 1.90 3.41 18.75
C ASP A 144 1.65 2.70 17.42
N TYR A 145 0.40 2.73 16.94
CA TYR A 145 -0.11 2.02 15.76
C TYR A 145 -0.05 0.49 15.84
N SER A 146 0.03 -0.10 17.04
CA SER A 146 -0.21 -1.53 17.23
C SER A 146 -1.71 -1.83 17.12
N LEU A 147 -2.05 -3.08 16.76
CA LEU A 147 -3.45 -3.52 16.64
C LEU A 147 -4.13 -3.55 18.00
N ASN A 148 -5.35 -3.00 18.07
CA ASN A 148 -6.18 -3.04 19.27
C ASN A 148 -7.22 -4.16 19.15
N PHE A 149 -6.86 -5.37 19.57
CA PHE A 149 -7.71 -6.54 19.45
C PHE A 149 -9.01 -6.44 20.26
N ASP A 150 -9.02 -5.69 21.36
CA ASP A 150 -10.24 -5.47 22.17
C ASP A 150 -11.28 -4.63 21.40
N LEU A 151 -10.83 -3.60 20.69
CA LEU A 151 -11.71 -2.81 19.83
C LEU A 151 -12.11 -3.59 18.58
N MET A 152 -11.19 -4.33 17.98
CA MET A 152 -11.52 -5.20 16.83
C MET A 152 -12.56 -6.27 17.21
N GLN A 153 -12.46 -6.85 18.42
CA GLN A 153 -13.43 -7.87 18.90
C GLN A 153 -14.85 -7.32 19.00
N LYS A 154 -15.01 -6.04 19.33
CA LYS A 154 -16.35 -5.39 19.39
C LYS A 154 -17.01 -5.25 18.01
N MET A 155 -16.22 -5.34 16.93
CA MET A 155 -16.69 -5.22 15.54
C MET A 155 -17.03 -6.59 14.93
N VAL A 156 -16.67 -7.68 15.61
CA VAL A 156 -16.96 -9.02 15.12
C VAL A 156 -18.44 -9.35 15.26
N SER A 157 -19.02 -9.80 14.18
CA SER A 157 -20.40 -10.27 14.06
C SER A 157 -20.46 -11.45 13.10
N PRO A 158 -21.58 -12.18 12.97
CA PRO A 158 -21.73 -13.23 11.95
C PRO A 158 -21.52 -12.75 10.51
N ARG A 159 -21.64 -11.44 10.27
CA ARG A 159 -21.42 -10.82 8.97
C ARG A 159 -20.01 -10.26 8.79
N THR A 160 -19.16 -10.30 9.78
CA THR A 160 -17.75 -9.90 9.65
C THR A 160 -16.99 -11.03 8.98
N LYS A 161 -16.32 -10.77 7.83
CA LYS A 161 -15.71 -11.80 6.99
C LYS A 161 -14.21 -11.68 6.86
N ALA A 162 -13.68 -10.47 6.93
CA ALA A 162 -12.26 -10.25 6.65
C ALA A 162 -11.66 -9.13 7.49
N ILE A 163 -10.32 -9.14 7.53
CA ILE A 163 -9.47 -8.05 8.01
C ILE A 163 -8.53 -7.69 6.88
N ILE A 164 -8.38 -6.40 6.55
CA ILE A 164 -7.29 -5.94 5.71
C ILE A 164 -6.14 -5.51 6.63
N PHE A 165 -4.96 -6.06 6.37
CA PHE A 165 -3.74 -5.81 7.12
C PHE A 165 -2.63 -5.39 6.17
N ASN A 166 -1.92 -4.29 6.47
CA ASN A 166 -0.83 -3.79 5.62
C ASN A 166 0.48 -3.73 6.41
N ASN A 167 1.47 -4.48 5.95
CA ASN A 167 2.78 -4.60 6.61
C ASN A 167 3.94 -4.63 5.59
N PRO A 168 4.88 -3.67 5.61
CA PRO A 168 4.87 -2.39 6.34
C PRO A 168 3.69 -1.49 6.01
N SER A 169 3.25 -0.68 6.99
CA SER A 169 2.00 0.07 6.92
C SER A 169 2.13 1.40 6.14
N ASN A 170 1.12 1.72 5.37
CA ASN A 170 0.83 3.06 4.84
C ASN A 170 -0.45 3.56 5.54
N PRO A 171 -0.43 4.68 6.30
CA PRO A 171 0.53 5.78 6.22
C PRO A 171 1.64 5.78 7.28
N THR A 172 1.65 4.88 8.25
CA THR A 172 2.43 5.04 9.50
C THR A 172 3.89 4.60 9.39
N GLY A 173 4.21 3.74 8.41
CA GLY A 173 5.53 3.13 8.29
C GLY A 173 5.83 2.06 9.35
N ARG A 174 4.84 1.64 10.15
CA ARG A 174 5.01 0.59 11.15
C ARG A 174 5.34 -0.76 10.50
N VAL A 175 6.23 -1.52 11.14
CA VAL A 175 6.52 -2.93 10.86
C VAL A 175 6.10 -3.76 12.05
N TYR A 176 5.25 -4.76 11.83
CA TYR A 176 4.70 -5.58 12.91
C TYR A 176 5.64 -6.75 13.24
N THR A 177 5.82 -7.01 14.53
CA THR A 177 6.65 -8.08 15.07
C THR A 177 6.03 -9.45 14.79
N LYS A 178 6.85 -10.51 14.87
CA LYS A 178 6.38 -11.90 14.74
C LYS A 178 5.26 -12.20 15.75
N LYS A 179 5.34 -11.66 16.96
CA LYS A 179 4.31 -11.84 17.99
C LYS A 179 2.99 -11.19 17.57
N GLU A 180 3.01 -9.94 17.13
CA GLU A 180 1.81 -9.24 16.68
C GLU A 180 1.15 -9.93 15.47
N ILE A 181 1.95 -10.46 14.54
CA ILE A 181 1.44 -11.25 13.41
C ILE A 181 0.76 -12.54 13.90
N LYS A 182 1.38 -13.22 14.90
CA LYS A 182 0.74 -14.40 15.49
C LYS A 182 -0.56 -14.05 16.19
N ASP A 183 -0.57 -12.99 16.98
CA ASP A 183 -1.78 -12.51 17.68
C ASP A 183 -2.90 -12.16 16.67
N LEU A 184 -2.56 -11.55 15.51
CA LEU A 184 -3.51 -11.29 14.41
C LEU A 184 -4.07 -12.59 13.82
N VAL A 185 -3.22 -13.57 13.59
CA VAL A 185 -3.63 -14.88 13.06
C VAL A 185 -4.53 -15.61 14.05
N ASP A 186 -4.16 -15.65 15.33
CA ASP A 186 -4.95 -16.28 16.40
C ASP A 186 -6.34 -15.61 16.51
N PHE A 187 -6.38 -14.27 16.42
CA PHE A 187 -7.63 -13.50 16.37
C PHE A 187 -8.50 -13.86 15.16
N ALA A 188 -7.90 -13.97 13.97
CA ALA A 188 -8.62 -14.31 12.75
C ALA A 188 -9.16 -15.75 12.77
N ILE A 189 -8.38 -16.71 13.28
CA ILE A 189 -8.81 -18.11 13.45
C ILE A 189 -10.00 -18.18 14.42
N LYS A 190 -9.85 -17.56 15.61
CA LYS A 190 -10.90 -17.54 16.65
C LYS A 190 -12.24 -17.00 16.14
N ASN A 191 -12.20 -16.00 15.26
CA ASN A 191 -13.38 -15.30 14.76
C ASN A 191 -13.79 -15.72 13.34
N ASN A 192 -13.16 -16.74 12.79
CA ASN A 192 -13.39 -17.26 11.43
C ASN A 192 -13.31 -16.17 10.34
N LEU A 193 -12.23 -15.35 10.37
CA LEU A 193 -11.99 -14.24 9.45
C LEU A 193 -10.91 -14.59 8.42
N THR A 194 -11.04 -14.07 7.22
CA THR A 194 -9.99 -14.07 6.21
C THR A 194 -9.06 -12.87 6.44
N ILE A 195 -7.74 -13.06 6.37
CA ILE A 195 -6.76 -11.99 6.41
C ILE A 195 -6.36 -11.66 4.98
N ILE A 196 -6.59 -10.42 4.54
CA ILE A 196 -6.02 -9.87 3.31
C ILE A 196 -4.76 -9.12 3.73
N SER A 197 -3.59 -9.73 3.49
CA SER A 197 -2.28 -9.20 3.87
C SER A 197 -1.65 -8.46 2.69
N ASP A 198 -1.67 -7.13 2.72
CA ASP A 198 -0.99 -6.28 1.73
C ASP A 198 0.46 -6.05 2.17
N GLU A 199 1.39 -6.70 1.47
CA GLU A 199 2.81 -6.75 1.77
C GLU A 199 3.66 -5.98 0.74
N ILE A 200 3.06 -5.01 0.04
CA ILE A 200 3.68 -4.29 -1.09
C ILE A 200 4.99 -3.55 -0.71
N TYR A 201 5.23 -3.29 0.57
CA TYR A 201 6.42 -2.61 1.08
C TYR A 201 7.44 -3.55 1.71
N GLU A 202 7.34 -4.87 1.56
CA GLU A 202 8.15 -5.88 2.25
C GLU A 202 9.67 -5.70 2.10
N ASP A 203 10.16 -5.11 0.99
CA ASP A 203 11.58 -4.82 0.74
C ASP A 203 12.05 -3.53 1.41
N LEU A 204 11.15 -2.71 1.86
CA LEU A 204 11.41 -1.40 2.43
C LEU A 204 11.26 -1.44 3.96
N ILE A 205 12.03 -2.30 4.62
CA ILE A 205 12.11 -2.41 6.07
C ILE A 205 13.47 -1.92 6.51
N TYR A 206 13.49 -0.98 7.45
CA TYR A 206 14.69 -0.34 7.98
C TYR A 206 15.07 -0.89 9.36
N GLU A 207 14.06 -1.30 10.13
CA GLU A 207 14.18 -1.86 11.48
C GLU A 207 13.21 -3.03 11.61
N GLY A 208 13.63 -4.08 12.32
CA GLY A 208 12.86 -5.32 12.44
C GLY A 208 13.02 -6.26 11.25
N SER A 209 12.04 -7.10 11.04
CA SER A 209 12.02 -8.12 9.96
C SER A 209 10.61 -8.33 9.46
N MET A 210 10.47 -8.67 8.18
CA MET A 210 9.19 -9.04 7.59
C MET A 210 8.75 -10.41 8.13
N TYR A 211 7.53 -10.46 8.62
CA TYR A 211 6.79 -11.70 8.86
C TYR A 211 5.47 -11.62 8.12
N SER A 212 5.15 -12.68 7.37
CA SER A 212 3.87 -12.79 6.67
C SER A 212 2.89 -13.64 7.48
N PRO A 213 1.63 -13.21 7.64
CA PRO A 213 0.58 -14.09 8.17
C PRO A 213 0.46 -15.41 7.40
N GLY A 214 0.70 -15.37 6.07
CA GLY A 214 0.67 -16.55 5.20
C GLY A 214 1.77 -17.58 5.46
N SER A 215 2.79 -17.25 6.28
CA SER A 215 3.83 -18.22 6.70
C SER A 215 3.40 -19.09 7.89
N ILE A 216 2.25 -18.79 8.50
CA ILE A 216 1.72 -19.53 9.65
C ILE A 216 0.81 -20.63 9.11
N GLU A 217 1.21 -21.89 9.29
CA GLU A 217 0.55 -23.06 8.68
C GLU A 217 -0.92 -23.17 9.07
N GLU A 218 -1.25 -22.85 10.31
CA GLU A 218 -2.62 -22.90 10.85
C GLU A 218 -3.56 -21.88 10.20
N ALA A 219 -3.02 -20.89 9.50
CA ALA A 219 -3.78 -19.86 8.78
C ALA A 219 -3.69 -19.97 7.27
N ALA A 220 -3.03 -20.98 6.71
CA ALA A 220 -2.74 -21.08 5.28
C ALA A 220 -4.01 -21.05 4.40
N ASP A 221 -5.14 -21.52 4.91
CA ASP A 221 -6.43 -21.55 4.22
C ASP A 221 -7.22 -20.23 4.27
N ARG A 222 -6.80 -19.29 5.10
CA ARG A 222 -7.51 -18.03 5.36
C ARG A 222 -6.69 -16.77 5.13
N VAL A 223 -5.47 -16.87 4.62
CA VAL A 223 -4.65 -15.72 4.27
C VAL A 223 -4.60 -15.54 2.76
N ILE A 224 -4.93 -14.34 2.32
CA ILE A 224 -4.69 -13.87 0.94
C ILE A 224 -3.52 -12.90 1.02
N THR A 225 -2.34 -13.35 0.58
CA THR A 225 -1.15 -12.49 0.51
C THR A 225 -1.15 -11.70 -0.78
N ILE A 226 -1.05 -10.39 -0.68
CA ILE A 226 -1.00 -9.46 -1.82
C ILE A 226 0.35 -8.78 -1.83
N ASN A 227 0.99 -8.76 -2.99
CA ASN A 227 2.27 -8.09 -3.16
C ASN A 227 2.45 -7.63 -4.61
N GLY A 228 3.59 -7.05 -4.94
CA GLY A 228 3.86 -6.59 -6.30
C GLY A 228 5.21 -5.91 -6.45
N PHE A 229 5.41 -5.31 -7.60
CA PHE A 229 6.70 -4.80 -8.03
C PHE A 229 6.81 -3.27 -7.94
N SER A 230 5.67 -2.60 -7.68
CA SER A 230 5.55 -1.15 -7.74
C SER A 230 6.51 -0.40 -6.82
N LYS A 231 6.79 -0.93 -5.61
CA LYS A 231 7.56 -0.22 -4.59
C LYS A 231 9.01 -0.68 -4.52
N SER A 232 9.21 -1.99 -4.55
CA SER A 232 10.54 -2.61 -4.47
C SER A 232 11.39 -2.35 -5.70
N TYR A 233 10.77 -2.21 -6.87
CA TYR A 233 11.46 -2.07 -8.17
C TYR A 233 11.10 -0.79 -8.91
N ALA A 234 10.47 0.19 -8.25
CA ALA A 234 10.01 1.44 -8.88
C ALA A 234 9.17 1.20 -10.16
N MET A 235 8.26 0.22 -10.11
CA MET A 235 7.43 -0.23 -11.25
C MET A 235 5.97 0.23 -11.11
N THR A 236 5.72 1.44 -10.62
CA THR A 236 4.35 1.93 -10.41
C THR A 236 3.56 2.03 -11.71
N GLY A 237 4.19 2.52 -12.80
CA GLY A 237 3.61 2.65 -14.14
C GLY A 237 3.39 1.33 -14.88
N TRP A 238 4.04 0.24 -14.46
CA TRP A 238 3.94 -1.08 -15.10
C TRP A 238 2.64 -1.81 -14.76
N ARG A 239 1.94 -1.39 -13.70
CA ARG A 239 0.65 -1.92 -13.26
C ARG A 239 0.66 -3.44 -13.04
N ILE A 240 1.64 -3.96 -12.31
CA ILE A 240 1.83 -5.40 -12.07
C ILE A 240 2.09 -5.72 -10.60
N GLY A 241 1.49 -6.80 -10.12
CA GLY A 241 1.61 -7.40 -8.82
C GLY A 241 0.95 -8.77 -8.85
N TYR A 242 0.58 -9.30 -7.69
CA TYR A 242 -0.05 -10.61 -7.56
C TYR A 242 -0.81 -10.76 -6.25
N LEU A 243 -1.71 -11.72 -6.21
CA LEU A 243 -2.21 -12.35 -4.98
C LEU A 243 -1.76 -13.81 -4.93
N ASN A 244 -1.63 -14.33 -3.72
CA ASN A 244 -1.44 -15.72 -3.40
C ASN A 244 -2.48 -16.15 -2.37
N ALA A 245 -3.23 -17.20 -2.67
CA ALA A 245 -4.28 -17.75 -1.82
C ALA A 245 -4.50 -19.23 -2.12
N VAL A 246 -5.41 -19.89 -1.40
CA VAL A 246 -5.85 -21.25 -1.74
C VAL A 246 -6.41 -21.32 -3.17
N PRO A 247 -6.30 -22.48 -3.85
CA PRO A 247 -6.67 -22.59 -5.27
C PRO A 247 -8.11 -22.17 -5.57
N GLU A 248 -9.06 -22.37 -4.67
CA GLU A 248 -10.46 -21.99 -4.83
C GLU A 248 -10.62 -20.47 -4.97
N ILE A 249 -9.98 -19.70 -4.10
CA ILE A 249 -9.98 -18.22 -4.14
C ILE A 249 -9.26 -17.74 -5.40
N THR A 250 -8.09 -18.31 -5.70
CA THR A 250 -7.28 -17.93 -6.86
C THR A 250 -8.04 -18.18 -8.17
N LYS A 251 -8.72 -19.31 -8.31
CA LYS A 251 -9.54 -19.63 -9.49
C LYS A 251 -10.74 -18.69 -9.61
N ALA A 252 -11.43 -18.40 -8.50
CA ALA A 252 -12.55 -17.46 -8.50
C ALA A 252 -12.09 -16.04 -8.91
N ALA A 253 -11.00 -15.57 -8.35
CA ALA A 253 -10.39 -14.26 -8.69
C ALA A 253 -9.94 -14.21 -10.15
N ALA A 254 -9.33 -15.30 -10.69
CA ALA A 254 -8.93 -15.40 -12.09
C ALA A 254 -10.13 -15.34 -13.03
N LYS A 255 -11.27 -15.94 -12.66
CA LYS A 255 -12.52 -15.85 -13.43
C LYS A 255 -13.01 -14.41 -13.53
N VAL A 256 -13.01 -13.67 -12.44
CA VAL A 256 -13.40 -12.25 -12.43
C VAL A 256 -12.42 -11.40 -13.24
N LEU A 257 -11.12 -11.60 -13.06
CA LEU A 257 -10.07 -10.90 -13.81
C LEU A 257 -10.22 -11.13 -15.31
N GLY A 258 -10.48 -12.37 -15.73
CA GLY A 258 -10.68 -12.72 -17.13
C GLY A 258 -11.89 -12.04 -17.78
N GLN A 259 -12.95 -11.73 -17.02
CA GLN A 259 -14.14 -11.00 -17.49
C GLN A 259 -14.00 -9.47 -17.39
N THR A 260 -12.96 -8.96 -16.73
CA THR A 260 -12.74 -7.52 -16.55
C THR A 260 -11.62 -6.99 -17.43
N ILE A 261 -10.39 -7.42 -17.19
CA ILE A 261 -9.19 -6.94 -17.90
C ILE A 261 -8.53 -8.02 -18.78
N THR A 262 -9.13 -9.20 -18.87
CA THR A 262 -8.66 -10.40 -19.62
C THR A 262 -7.36 -10.96 -19.04
N CYS A 263 -6.27 -10.21 -19.06
CA CYS A 263 -4.96 -10.53 -18.48
C CYS A 263 -4.17 -9.25 -18.22
N VAL A 264 -3.12 -9.34 -17.41
CA VAL A 264 -2.14 -8.25 -17.26
C VAL A 264 -1.28 -8.15 -18.52
N SER A 265 -0.77 -6.94 -18.81
CA SER A 265 0.17 -6.70 -19.92
C SER A 265 1.28 -7.78 -19.97
N SER A 266 1.42 -8.45 -21.11
CA SER A 266 2.48 -9.44 -21.32
C SER A 266 3.87 -8.86 -21.09
N ILE A 267 4.11 -7.64 -21.58
CA ILE A 267 5.39 -6.91 -21.44
C ILE A 267 5.70 -6.70 -19.96
N SER A 268 4.72 -6.24 -19.18
CA SER A 268 4.89 -6.04 -17.74
C SER A 268 5.17 -7.36 -17.01
N GLN A 269 4.59 -8.48 -17.44
CA GLN A 269 4.83 -9.78 -16.84
C GLN A 269 6.28 -10.27 -17.08
N TYR A 270 6.84 -10.07 -18.26
CA TYR A 270 8.24 -10.39 -18.53
C TYR A 270 9.21 -9.46 -17.81
N GLY A 271 8.86 -8.18 -17.66
CA GLY A 271 9.62 -7.26 -16.80
C GLY A 271 9.62 -7.70 -15.34
N ALA A 272 8.46 -8.12 -14.81
CA ALA A 272 8.34 -8.63 -13.44
C ALA A 272 9.12 -9.93 -13.22
N LEU A 273 9.16 -10.82 -14.23
CA LEU A 273 9.98 -12.03 -14.18
C LEU A 273 11.47 -11.70 -14.06
N GLN A 274 11.95 -10.67 -14.75
CA GLN A 274 13.33 -10.18 -14.60
C GLN A 274 13.53 -9.51 -13.23
N ALA A 275 12.58 -8.73 -12.75
CA ALA A 275 12.65 -8.09 -11.44
C ALA A 275 12.89 -9.09 -10.30
N LEU A 276 12.24 -10.28 -10.34
CA LEU A 276 12.45 -11.33 -9.34
C LEU A 276 13.86 -11.94 -9.33
N ARG A 277 14.68 -11.68 -10.36
CA ARG A 277 16.09 -12.07 -10.43
C ARG A 277 17.04 -11.00 -9.91
N ASP A 278 16.52 -9.80 -9.71
CA ASP A 278 17.29 -8.65 -9.23
C ASP A 278 17.15 -8.53 -7.70
N GLU A 279 18.18 -8.94 -6.98
CA GLU A 279 18.25 -8.79 -5.53
C GLU A 279 18.96 -7.48 -5.10
N LYS A 280 19.60 -6.76 -6.03
CA LYS A 280 20.47 -5.60 -5.72
C LYS A 280 19.69 -4.30 -5.61
N ASP A 281 18.80 -4.02 -6.56
CA ASP A 281 18.15 -2.72 -6.64
C ASP A 281 17.18 -2.47 -5.49
N PRO A 282 16.36 -3.44 -5.02
CA PRO A 282 15.55 -3.26 -3.82
C PRO A 282 16.37 -2.91 -2.57
N VAL A 283 17.55 -3.52 -2.40
CA VAL A 283 18.48 -3.20 -1.31
C VAL A 283 19.01 -1.78 -1.43
N THR A 284 19.40 -1.36 -2.64
CA THR A 284 19.87 0.00 -2.90
C THR A 284 18.81 1.05 -2.62
N PHE A 285 17.57 0.82 -3.05
CA PHE A 285 16.45 1.73 -2.81
C PHE A 285 16.10 1.81 -1.32
N ARG A 286 16.08 0.67 -0.63
CA ARG A 286 15.86 0.63 0.82
C ARG A 286 16.86 1.47 1.58
N GLU A 287 18.17 1.36 1.27
CA GLU A 287 19.20 2.15 1.94
C GLU A 287 19.06 3.65 1.70
N LYS A 288 18.69 4.06 0.48
CA LYS A 288 18.39 5.47 0.18
C LYS A 288 17.16 5.96 0.97
N PHE A 289 16.09 5.19 1.02
CA PHE A 289 14.90 5.55 1.80
C PHE A 289 15.18 5.57 3.30
N ARG A 290 16.02 4.67 3.82
CA ARG A 290 16.44 4.69 5.23
C ARG A 290 17.12 6.02 5.59
N LYS A 291 18.06 6.49 4.78
CA LYS A 291 18.73 7.79 4.99
C LYS A 291 17.74 8.95 4.98
N ARG A 292 16.80 8.96 4.03
CA ARG A 292 15.76 9.98 3.93
C ARG A 292 14.80 9.94 5.14
N ARG A 293 14.42 8.75 5.60
CA ARG A 293 13.66 8.56 6.82
C ARG A 293 14.36 9.22 8.02
N ASP A 294 15.64 8.93 8.19
CA ASP A 294 16.43 9.47 9.30
C ASP A 294 16.52 11.01 9.22
N LEU A 295 16.69 11.56 8.01
CA LEU A 295 16.65 13.01 7.78
C LEU A 295 15.29 13.60 8.14
N VAL A 296 14.18 13.02 7.69
CA VAL A 296 12.82 13.47 7.98
C VAL A 296 12.55 13.45 9.49
N MET A 297 12.92 12.36 10.17
CA MET A 297 12.75 12.26 11.62
C MET A 297 13.54 13.33 12.37
N LYS A 298 14.79 13.57 11.98
CA LYS A 298 15.61 14.63 12.53
C LYS A 298 14.94 15.99 12.35
N LEU A 299 14.55 16.33 11.13
CA LEU A 299 13.98 17.65 10.82
C LEU A 299 12.64 17.90 11.54
N PHE A 300 11.75 16.91 11.62
CA PHE A 300 10.50 17.08 12.38
C PHE A 300 10.74 17.18 13.90
N SER A 301 11.79 16.53 14.44
CA SER A 301 12.13 16.66 15.86
C SER A 301 12.67 18.04 16.24
N GLU A 302 13.11 18.85 15.26
CA GLU A 302 13.59 20.23 15.45
C GLU A 302 12.44 21.27 15.41
N ILE A 303 11.20 20.85 15.12
CA ILE A 303 10.02 21.72 15.09
C ILE A 303 9.20 21.47 16.36
N ASP A 304 8.98 22.53 17.14
CA ASP A 304 8.24 22.43 18.39
C ASP A 304 6.80 21.92 18.18
N GLY A 305 6.39 21.02 19.07
CA GLY A 305 5.02 20.49 19.11
C GLY A 305 4.72 19.33 18.17
N TYR A 306 5.60 19.00 17.24
CA TYR A 306 5.44 17.79 16.40
C TYR A 306 5.63 16.50 17.19
N ARG A 307 4.78 15.54 16.90
CA ARG A 307 4.91 14.16 17.39
C ARG A 307 4.87 13.19 16.23
N THR A 308 5.92 12.41 16.07
CA THR A 308 6.03 11.46 14.96
C THR A 308 6.52 10.13 15.50
N VAL A 309 5.71 9.08 15.32
CA VAL A 309 6.19 7.72 15.52
C VAL A 309 7.19 7.41 14.40
N LYS A 310 8.38 6.91 14.78
CA LYS A 310 9.46 6.64 13.83
C LYS A 310 9.03 5.52 12.87
N PRO A 311 9.00 5.76 11.54
CA PRO A 311 8.71 4.72 10.58
C PRO A 311 9.79 3.64 10.57
N GLU A 312 9.39 2.38 10.67
CA GLU A 312 10.28 1.22 10.63
C GLU A 312 10.39 0.66 9.19
N GLY A 313 9.44 1.04 8.31
CA GLY A 313 9.38 0.61 6.92
C GLY A 313 8.59 1.57 6.02
N ALA A 314 8.34 1.15 4.77
CA ALA A 314 7.74 1.93 3.69
C ALA A 314 8.54 3.23 3.39
N PHE A 315 7.91 4.29 2.91
CA PHE A 315 8.56 5.59 2.69
C PHE A 315 7.64 6.75 3.09
N TYR A 316 6.96 6.59 4.25
CA TYR A 316 6.02 7.56 4.79
C TYR A 316 6.36 7.87 6.24
N ALA A 317 6.18 9.14 6.62
CA ALA A 317 6.02 9.58 7.99
C ALA A 317 4.58 10.08 8.17
N PHE A 318 4.04 9.95 9.38
CA PHE A 318 2.68 10.35 9.73
C PHE A 318 2.71 11.27 10.96
N PRO A 319 3.31 12.48 10.84
CA PRO A 319 3.45 13.40 11.94
C PRO A 319 2.12 13.99 12.36
N GLN A 320 1.94 14.12 13.69
CA GLN A 320 0.94 14.97 14.30
C GLN A 320 1.50 16.40 14.40
N TYR A 321 0.77 17.36 13.83
CA TYR A 321 1.14 18.77 13.88
C TYR A 321 0.51 19.49 15.09
N PRO A 322 1.09 20.64 15.58
CA PRO A 322 0.68 21.26 16.82
C PRO A 322 -0.58 22.15 16.73
N SER A 323 -1.04 22.49 15.52
CA SER A 323 -2.22 23.34 15.30
C SER A 323 -3.51 22.61 15.65
N LYS A 324 -4.57 23.37 15.98
CA LYS A 324 -5.96 22.85 16.15
C LYS A 324 -6.76 22.85 14.85
N MET A 325 -6.20 23.31 13.75
CA MET A 325 -6.80 23.30 12.43
C MET A 325 -7.02 21.87 11.98
N ASN A 326 -8.15 21.54 11.34
CA ASN A 326 -8.37 20.19 10.82
C ASN A 326 -7.38 19.84 9.69
N SER A 327 -7.15 18.56 9.46
CA SER A 327 -6.10 18.07 8.56
C SER A 327 -6.30 18.51 7.10
N VAL A 328 -7.54 18.70 6.66
CA VAL A 328 -7.85 19.16 5.30
C VAL A 328 -7.50 20.64 5.14
N GLU A 329 -7.94 21.48 6.06
CA GLU A 329 -7.62 22.93 6.07
C GLU A 329 -6.13 23.17 6.23
N TYR A 330 -5.47 22.44 7.13
CA TYR A 330 -4.03 22.52 7.33
C TYR A 330 -3.26 22.21 6.03
N SER A 331 -3.59 21.10 5.37
CA SER A 331 -2.95 20.70 4.11
C SER A 331 -3.23 21.66 2.96
N ALA A 332 -4.44 22.24 2.92
CA ALA A 332 -4.82 23.26 1.93
C ALA A 332 -4.03 24.56 2.14
N GLY A 333 -3.90 25.03 3.38
CA GLY A 333 -3.14 26.22 3.72
C GLY A 333 -1.64 26.08 3.43
N LEU A 334 -1.05 24.91 3.69
CA LEU A 334 0.32 24.59 3.30
C LEU A 334 0.54 24.71 1.79
N LEU A 335 -0.39 24.19 1.00
CA LEU A 335 -0.32 24.27 -0.44
C LEU A 335 -0.44 25.71 -0.94
N GLU A 336 -1.44 26.43 -0.45
CA GLU A 336 -1.75 27.79 -0.90
C GLU A 336 -0.61 28.78 -0.56
N LYS A 337 -0.15 28.77 0.69
CA LYS A 337 0.83 29.75 1.16
C LYS A 337 2.28 29.38 0.89
N TYR A 338 2.59 28.07 0.95
CA TYR A 338 3.98 27.59 0.93
C TYR A 338 4.30 26.60 -0.19
N GLN A 339 3.34 26.29 -1.07
CA GLN A 339 3.48 25.38 -2.21
C GLN A 339 3.98 23.98 -1.79
N VAL A 340 3.60 23.53 -0.59
CA VAL A 340 3.90 22.20 -0.08
C VAL A 340 2.63 21.35 -0.13
N ILE A 341 2.71 20.19 -0.78
CA ILE A 341 1.63 19.21 -0.83
C ILE A 341 1.93 18.07 0.13
N VAL A 342 1.03 17.85 1.09
CA VAL A 342 0.95 16.65 1.94
C VAL A 342 -0.44 16.05 1.82
N THR A 343 -0.60 14.77 2.16
CA THR A 343 -1.95 14.18 2.18
C THR A 343 -2.55 14.36 3.56
N PRO A 344 -3.75 14.99 3.68
CA PRO A 344 -4.40 15.18 4.98
C PRO A 344 -4.64 13.82 5.66
N GLY A 345 -4.46 13.78 6.98
CA GLY A 345 -4.50 12.53 7.72
C GLY A 345 -5.86 11.85 7.70
N THR A 346 -6.97 12.60 7.65
CA THR A 346 -8.32 12.05 7.53
C THR A 346 -8.56 11.27 6.24
N ALA A 347 -7.72 11.42 5.21
CA ALA A 347 -7.75 10.53 4.03
C ALA A 347 -7.40 9.08 4.38
N PHE A 348 -6.78 8.82 5.54
CA PHE A 348 -6.35 7.51 6.01
C PHE A 348 -7.20 6.97 7.17
N GLY A 349 -8.36 7.56 7.42
CA GLY A 349 -9.27 7.22 8.51
C GLY A 349 -9.49 8.39 9.49
N GLU A 350 -10.48 8.26 10.36
CA GLU A 350 -10.83 9.34 11.30
C GLU A 350 -9.74 9.61 12.33
N ARG A 351 -8.94 8.59 12.68
CA ARG A 351 -7.79 8.71 13.59
C ARG A 351 -6.60 9.46 12.99
N GLY A 352 -6.65 9.73 11.69
CA GLY A 352 -5.70 10.61 11.03
C GLY A 352 -5.93 12.11 11.25
N GLU A 353 -6.97 12.53 11.98
CA GLU A 353 -7.18 13.94 12.30
C GLU A 353 -5.98 14.50 13.09
N LEU A 354 -5.62 15.76 12.84
CA LEU A 354 -4.40 16.43 13.32
C LEU A 354 -3.09 15.81 12.82
N HIS A 355 -3.15 14.95 11.81
CA HIS A 355 -1.98 14.38 11.16
C HIS A 355 -1.97 14.70 9.66
N PHE A 356 -0.81 14.51 9.03
CA PHE A 356 -0.71 14.39 7.59
C PHE A 356 0.28 13.27 7.22
N ARG A 357 0.08 12.66 6.04
CA ARG A 357 1.10 11.75 5.51
C ARG A 357 2.13 12.54 4.71
N PHE A 358 3.39 12.36 5.07
CA PHE A 358 4.57 12.88 4.39
C PHE A 358 5.32 11.74 3.71
N SER A 359 5.32 11.71 2.36
CA SER A 359 6.13 10.76 1.59
C SER A 359 7.55 11.32 1.45
N TYR A 360 8.55 10.54 1.85
CA TYR A 360 9.95 10.93 1.63
C TYR A 360 10.57 10.31 0.36
N ALA A 361 9.73 9.94 -0.61
CA ALA A 361 10.14 9.60 -1.97
C ALA A 361 10.41 10.87 -2.78
N ALA A 362 11.41 11.64 -2.35
CA ALA A 362 11.88 12.89 -2.94
C ALA A 362 13.38 13.07 -2.65
N SER A 363 14.04 14.03 -3.30
CA SER A 363 15.45 14.34 -3.01
C SER A 363 15.62 14.89 -1.58
N GLU A 364 16.82 14.74 -1.00
CA GLU A 364 17.12 15.28 0.34
C GLU A 364 16.98 16.80 0.38
N GLU A 365 17.31 17.50 -0.72
CA GLU A 365 17.14 18.94 -0.87
C GLU A 365 15.68 19.35 -0.82
N GLU A 366 14.81 18.64 -1.54
CA GLU A 366 13.37 18.88 -1.53
C GLU A 366 12.77 18.61 -0.14
N ILE A 367 13.20 17.52 0.53
CA ILE A 367 12.78 17.19 1.88
C ILE A 367 13.14 18.33 2.86
N LYS A 368 14.39 18.83 2.84
CA LYS A 368 14.84 19.94 3.69
C LYS A 368 14.02 21.20 3.46
N GLU A 369 13.85 21.59 2.20
CA GLU A 369 13.08 22.78 1.84
C GLU A 369 11.61 22.64 2.20
N GLY A 370 10.98 21.49 1.91
CA GLY A 370 9.60 21.22 2.23
C GLY A 370 9.32 21.32 3.72
N ILE A 371 10.15 20.68 4.56
CA ILE A 371 9.97 20.72 6.02
C ILE A 371 10.27 22.12 6.57
N SER A 372 11.25 22.84 6.02
CA SER A 372 11.48 24.26 6.37
C SER A 372 10.25 25.14 6.11
N ARG A 373 9.54 24.90 5.00
CA ARG A 373 8.30 25.62 4.66
C ARG A 373 7.15 25.24 5.59
N ILE A 374 7.03 23.97 5.97
CA ILE A 374 6.08 23.53 7.00
C ILE A 374 6.33 24.25 8.30
N ALA A 375 7.58 24.31 8.77
CA ALA A 375 7.95 25.03 10.00
C ALA A 375 7.65 26.54 9.94
N LYS A 376 7.73 27.18 8.76
CA LYS A 376 7.34 28.58 8.59
C LYS A 376 5.83 28.75 8.69
N TYR A 377 5.06 27.85 8.05
CA TYR A 377 3.60 27.88 8.10
C TYR A 377 3.09 27.75 9.54
N ASP A 378 3.64 26.83 10.33
CA ASP A 378 3.22 26.61 11.72
C ASP A 378 3.46 27.81 12.64
N ARG A 379 4.43 28.67 12.31
CA ARG A 379 4.67 29.91 13.07
C ARG A 379 3.67 31.04 12.76
N GLU A 380 2.93 30.90 11.64
CA GLU A 380 1.95 31.90 11.20
C GLU A 380 0.52 31.57 11.66
N ILE A 381 0.25 30.32 12.05
CA ILE A 381 -1.07 29.83 12.47
C ILE A 381 -1.10 29.52 13.96
#